data_e55d420b0fe45721e4681436347367ae
#
_entry.id   e55d420b0fe45721e4681436347367ae
#
_cell.length_a   1.000
_cell.length_b   1.000
_cell.length_c   1.000
_cell.angle_alpha   90.00
_cell.angle_beta   90.00
_cell.angle_gamma   90.00
#
_symmetry.space_group_name_H-M   'P 1'
#
loop_
_entity.id
_entity.type
_entity.pdbx_description
1 polymer ?
#
loop_
_entity_poly.entity_id
_entity_poly.type
_entity_poly.pdbx_seq_one_letter_code
_entity_poly.pdbx_strand_id
1 'polypeptide(L)'
;AANECDEDVATESEIITEKRYTINGVVSANRPIGGVLEDMVPSCAGTLFYGAGKWMLKAGAYTSPVKTFTDDDFRSGIDLDTKVSFRDTFNAVQGTYPSKDNNYITSDYPKISDATYLSQDNNEESVLDLPLNYTTSTYTAQRLAKLTLLRGRQQMTFSADFGTEAMEVEVGDIVQITHDRYSFSSKQFEVISWQMAVNEQAGLVVRMTLRETSQSAFAWNTSDATAATVRATIVPGVTDTATIGQVTATNTGFVDGDGTFVSRVTLNWPDVVGGNFSHYEVDHKLSSDSQYKTIITPNSLVNLSDYKKDDVVNYRLRTVNTLGATSDYTTVGAITVVGDTTAPAVATSISASGGFRSISIEWTNPSDVDFSHVEIYRSTSNASSSSTKIAETASDYYIDAPLSGNTTFYYWV
;
A
#
# COMPACT_ATOMS: atom_id res chain seq x y z
N ALA A 1 19.51 -24.62 26.10
CA ALA A 1 18.76 -24.33 24.83
C ALA A 1 17.34 -24.89 24.86
N ALA A 2 17.14 -26.18 25.19
CA ALA A 2 15.79 -26.76 25.09
C ALA A 2 14.78 -26.05 25.99
N ASN A 3 15.09 -25.82 27.24
CA ASN A 3 14.19 -25.13 28.18
C ASN A 3 13.87 -23.70 27.75
N GLU A 4 14.86 -22.98 27.23
CA GLU A 4 14.68 -21.62 26.72
C GLU A 4 13.81 -21.58 25.45
N CYS A 5 13.95 -22.59 24.58
CA CYS A 5 13.09 -22.72 23.40
C CYS A 5 11.64 -23.06 23.77
N ASP A 6 11.45 -23.88 24.82
CA ASP A 6 10.13 -24.34 25.27
C ASP A 6 9.39 -23.33 26.20
N GLU A 7 10.01 -22.19 26.50
CA GLU A 7 9.34 -21.13 27.26
C GLU A 7 8.11 -20.62 26.52
N ASP A 8 7.01 -20.47 27.24
CA ASP A 8 5.78 -19.89 26.70
C ASP A 8 5.89 -18.36 26.66
N VAL A 9 5.75 -17.78 25.50
CA VAL A 9 5.88 -16.34 25.23
C VAL A 9 4.58 -15.81 24.65
N ALA A 10 4.10 -14.68 25.19
CA ALA A 10 2.92 -14.02 24.69
C ALA A 10 3.07 -13.59 23.21
N THR A 11 1.98 -13.68 22.46
CA THR A 11 1.89 -13.23 21.08
C THR A 11 1.34 -11.79 21.02
N GLU A 12 0.24 -11.55 20.33
CA GLU A 12 -0.45 -10.26 20.28
C GLU A 12 -1.32 -9.99 21.53
N SER A 13 -1.48 -10.96 22.40
CA SER A 13 -2.30 -10.91 23.60
C SER A 13 -1.62 -11.71 24.71
N GLU A 14 -1.73 -11.25 25.94
CA GLU A 14 -1.23 -11.94 27.15
C GLU A 14 -1.82 -13.35 27.32
N ILE A 15 -2.99 -13.61 26.75
CA ILE A 15 -3.72 -14.87 26.89
C ILE A 15 -3.26 -15.91 25.86
N ILE A 16 -2.76 -15.45 24.70
CA ILE A 16 -2.35 -16.34 23.61
C ILE A 16 -0.83 -16.45 23.63
N THR A 17 -0.34 -17.63 23.97
CA THR A 17 1.10 -17.90 24.02
C THR A 17 1.54 -18.92 22.97
N GLU A 18 2.79 -18.85 22.58
CA GLU A 18 3.48 -19.85 21.77
C GLU A 18 4.85 -20.15 22.36
N LYS A 19 5.46 -21.25 21.95
CA LYS A 19 6.84 -21.56 22.35
C LYS A 19 7.79 -20.48 21.83
N ARG A 20 8.79 -20.10 22.62
CA ARG A 20 9.75 -19.05 22.26
C ARG A 20 10.35 -19.30 20.88
N TYR A 21 10.81 -20.52 20.63
CA TYR A 21 11.38 -20.93 19.34
C TYR A 21 10.90 -22.33 18.96
N THR A 22 10.48 -22.45 17.70
CA THR A 22 10.14 -23.73 17.08
C THR A 22 10.80 -23.83 15.72
N ILE A 23 11.26 -25.03 15.36
CA ILE A 23 11.85 -25.32 14.05
C ILE A 23 10.90 -26.24 13.31
N ASN A 24 10.41 -25.81 12.14
CA ASN A 24 9.51 -26.58 11.29
C ASN A 24 9.99 -26.49 9.84
N GLY A 25 10.13 -27.61 9.18
CA GLY A 25 10.55 -27.60 7.78
C GLY A 25 10.90 -28.98 7.26
N VAL A 26 11.27 -29.03 5.98
CA VAL A 26 11.70 -30.25 5.30
C VAL A 26 13.15 -30.07 4.86
N VAL A 27 13.97 -31.06 5.13
CA VAL A 27 15.38 -31.07 4.76
C VAL A 27 15.59 -32.09 3.64
N SER A 28 16.23 -31.67 2.55
CA SER A 28 16.65 -32.60 1.49
C SER A 28 17.88 -33.36 1.90
N ALA A 29 17.83 -34.68 1.75
CA ALA A 29 18.93 -35.57 2.15
C ALA A 29 20.24 -35.41 1.36
N ASN A 30 20.20 -34.69 0.25
CA ASN A 30 21.36 -34.39 -0.60
C ASN A 30 22.15 -33.14 -0.20
N ARG A 31 21.70 -32.41 0.86
CA ARG A 31 22.40 -31.22 1.36
C ARG A 31 23.47 -31.58 2.40
N PRO A 32 24.61 -30.87 2.42
CA PRO A 32 25.59 -31.00 3.49
C PRO A 32 24.98 -30.66 4.85
N ILE A 33 25.26 -31.47 5.86
CA ILE A 33 24.74 -31.31 7.23
C ILE A 33 25.07 -29.90 7.79
N GLY A 34 26.31 -29.42 7.56
CA GLY A 34 26.72 -28.07 8.00
C GLY A 34 25.80 -26.96 7.47
N GLY A 35 25.52 -26.98 6.19
CA GLY A 35 24.61 -25.97 5.58
C GLY A 35 23.16 -26.07 6.06
N VAL A 36 22.71 -27.29 6.45
CA VAL A 36 21.39 -27.44 7.07
C VAL A 36 21.37 -26.83 8.47
N LEU A 37 22.42 -27.05 9.26
CA LEU A 37 22.54 -26.47 10.60
C LEU A 37 22.65 -24.94 10.54
N GLU A 38 23.41 -24.40 9.59
CA GLU A 38 23.53 -22.97 9.37
C GLU A 38 22.16 -22.32 9.07
N ASP A 39 21.29 -22.99 8.32
CA ASP A 39 19.94 -22.52 8.04
C ASP A 39 18.98 -22.68 9.24
N MET A 40 19.20 -23.68 10.11
CA MET A 40 18.31 -23.97 11.24
C MET A 40 18.61 -23.09 12.47
N VAL A 41 19.87 -22.81 12.74
CA VAL A 41 20.31 -22.07 13.94
C VAL A 41 19.68 -20.68 14.03
N PRO A 42 19.49 -19.91 12.95
CA PRO A 42 18.77 -18.63 13.00
C PRO A 42 17.35 -18.72 13.55
N SER A 43 16.67 -19.87 13.42
CA SER A 43 15.31 -20.05 13.94
C SER A 43 15.20 -20.02 15.47
N CYS A 44 16.32 -20.10 16.18
CA CYS A 44 16.37 -19.89 17.63
C CYS A 44 17.33 -18.76 18.04
N ALA A 45 17.78 -17.94 17.08
CA ALA A 45 18.83 -16.91 17.26
C ALA A 45 20.04 -17.46 18.05
N GLY A 46 20.32 -18.75 17.87
CA GLY A 46 21.26 -19.48 18.68
C GLY A 46 22.70 -19.39 18.20
N THR A 47 23.59 -19.94 18.99
CA THR A 47 24.98 -20.13 18.64
C THR A 47 25.33 -21.63 18.81
N LEU A 48 25.82 -22.21 17.71
CA LEU A 48 26.31 -23.59 17.69
C LEU A 48 27.84 -23.59 17.75
N PHE A 49 28.40 -24.26 18.71
CA PHE A 49 29.83 -24.35 18.86
C PHE A 49 30.28 -25.76 19.29
N TYR A 50 31.55 -26.06 19.03
CA TYR A 50 32.18 -27.30 19.46
C TYR A 50 33.15 -27.00 20.59
N GLY A 51 32.92 -27.62 21.75
CA GLY A 51 33.77 -27.44 22.92
C GLY A 51 33.76 -28.70 23.78
N ALA A 52 34.86 -28.97 24.48
CA ALA A 52 35.03 -30.13 25.37
C ALA A 52 34.65 -31.48 24.73
N GLY A 53 34.88 -31.63 23.41
CA GLY A 53 34.56 -32.86 22.67
C GLY A 53 33.11 -33.06 22.29
N LYS A 54 32.25 -32.01 22.42
CA LYS A 54 30.80 -32.07 22.16
C LYS A 54 30.34 -30.88 21.35
N TRP A 55 29.30 -31.10 20.56
CA TRP A 55 28.53 -30.01 19.97
C TRP A 55 27.54 -29.45 20.99
N MET A 56 27.55 -28.17 21.15
CA MET A 56 26.68 -27.45 22.08
C MET A 56 25.90 -26.37 21.33
N LEU A 57 24.61 -26.21 21.66
CA LEU A 57 23.73 -25.17 21.12
C LEU A 57 23.22 -24.33 22.28
N LYS A 58 23.42 -23.03 22.20
CA LYS A 58 22.76 -22.04 23.08
C LYS A 58 21.72 -21.31 22.28
N ALA A 59 20.50 -21.20 22.81
CA ALA A 59 19.41 -20.43 22.19
C ALA A 59 19.58 -18.94 22.49
N GLY A 60 19.02 -18.08 21.64
CA GLY A 60 18.99 -16.63 21.83
C GLY A 60 18.02 -16.21 22.92
N ALA A 61 18.35 -16.53 24.16
CA ALA A 61 17.58 -16.15 25.35
C ALA A 61 18.51 -15.54 26.40
N TYR A 62 17.98 -14.62 27.20
CA TYR A 62 18.76 -14.03 28.28
C TYR A 62 18.96 -15.05 29.40
N THR A 63 20.21 -15.20 29.82
CA THR A 63 20.58 -15.93 31.03
C THR A 63 21.24 -14.98 32.01
N SER A 64 21.05 -15.21 33.32
CA SER A 64 21.74 -14.42 34.32
C SER A 64 23.27 -14.58 34.17
N PRO A 65 24.03 -13.49 34.42
CA PRO A 65 25.48 -13.56 34.37
C PRO A 65 26.05 -14.70 35.25
N VAL A 66 26.90 -15.52 34.68
CA VAL A 66 27.51 -16.65 35.38
C VAL A 66 28.70 -16.24 36.24
N LYS A 67 29.36 -15.14 35.84
CA LYS A 67 30.56 -14.65 36.55
C LYS A 67 30.74 -13.14 36.39
N THR A 68 31.32 -12.52 37.40
CA THR A 68 31.77 -11.12 37.37
C THR A 68 33.28 -11.08 37.37
N PHE A 69 33.87 -10.34 36.44
CA PHE A 69 35.28 -10.06 36.36
C PHE A 69 35.57 -8.62 36.74
N THR A 70 36.67 -8.40 37.42
CA THR A 70 37.18 -7.12 37.90
C THR A 70 38.55 -6.84 37.30
N ASP A 71 39.13 -5.67 37.56
CA ASP A 71 40.46 -5.24 37.09
C ASP A 71 41.54 -6.29 37.41
N ASP A 72 41.44 -7.00 38.55
CA ASP A 72 42.41 -7.99 39.02
C ASP A 72 42.38 -9.30 38.22
N ASP A 73 41.33 -9.57 37.46
CA ASP A 73 41.15 -10.81 36.69
C ASP A 73 41.82 -10.76 35.32
N PHE A 74 42.23 -9.56 34.85
CA PHE A 74 42.88 -9.42 33.54
C PHE A 74 44.36 -9.71 33.61
N ARG A 75 44.84 -10.44 32.58
CA ARG A 75 46.26 -10.87 32.45
C ARG A 75 46.93 -10.25 31.22
N SER A 76 46.21 -9.46 30.44
CA SER A 76 46.76 -8.71 29.30
C SER A 76 46.15 -7.31 29.20
N GLY A 77 46.64 -6.52 28.27
CA GLY A 77 45.95 -5.32 27.82
C GLY A 77 44.60 -5.72 27.21
N ILE A 78 43.67 -4.76 27.29
CA ILE A 78 42.32 -4.93 26.75
C ILE A 78 42.30 -4.32 25.36
N ASP A 79 41.76 -5.08 24.41
CA ASP A 79 41.41 -4.58 23.08
C ASP A 79 39.91 -4.32 23.01
N LEU A 80 39.52 -3.07 22.75
CA LEU A 80 38.15 -2.61 22.85
C LEU A 80 37.74 -1.89 21.58
N ASP A 81 36.88 -2.52 20.80
CA ASP A 81 36.18 -1.92 19.68
C ASP A 81 34.82 -1.41 20.15
N THR A 82 34.63 -0.10 20.09
CA THR A 82 33.40 0.55 20.62
C THR A 82 32.30 0.72 19.59
N LYS A 83 32.62 0.65 18.30
CA LYS A 83 31.65 0.87 17.21
C LYS A 83 31.99 0.01 16.00
N VAL A 84 30.97 -0.53 15.38
CA VAL A 84 31.02 -1.13 14.05
C VAL A 84 30.94 -0.02 12.98
N SER A 85 31.44 -0.30 11.78
CA SER A 85 31.31 0.63 10.64
C SER A 85 29.85 0.96 10.37
N PHE A 86 29.54 2.23 10.09
CA PHE A 86 28.17 2.66 9.72
C PHE A 86 27.60 1.85 8.54
N ARG A 87 28.46 1.42 7.63
CA ARG A 87 28.05 0.56 6.49
C ARG A 87 27.48 -0.78 6.93
N ASP A 88 27.91 -1.29 8.07
CA ASP A 88 27.54 -2.62 8.59
C ASP A 88 26.45 -2.52 9.67
N THR A 89 25.94 -1.31 9.92
CA THR A 89 24.84 -1.09 10.85
C THR A 89 23.49 -1.08 10.12
N PHE A 90 22.45 -1.49 10.82
CA PHE A 90 21.08 -1.45 10.34
C PHE A 90 20.14 -0.96 11.43
N ASN A 91 19.03 -0.33 11.05
CA ASN A 91 18.01 0.20 11.95
C ASN A 91 16.63 -0.41 11.68
N ALA A 92 16.54 -1.31 10.72
CA ALA A 92 15.35 -2.11 10.45
C ALA A 92 15.75 -3.53 10.03
N VAL A 93 14.86 -4.49 10.29
CA VAL A 93 14.99 -5.89 9.87
C VAL A 93 13.69 -6.32 9.20
N GLN A 94 13.80 -6.92 8.05
CA GLN A 94 12.70 -7.54 7.30
C GLN A 94 13.13 -8.88 6.76
N GLY A 95 12.21 -9.65 6.21
CA GLY A 95 12.55 -10.91 5.55
C GLY A 95 11.33 -11.78 5.36
N THR A 96 11.56 -13.01 4.98
CA THR A 96 10.54 -13.97 4.62
C THR A 96 10.53 -15.19 5.54
N TYR A 97 9.36 -15.83 5.65
CA TYR A 97 9.18 -17.06 6.40
C TYR A 97 8.08 -17.94 5.76
N PRO A 98 8.10 -19.26 5.88
CA PRO A 98 7.00 -20.13 5.46
C PRO A 98 5.83 -20.01 6.46
N SER A 99 4.79 -19.25 6.08
CA SER A 99 3.65 -18.97 6.95
C SER A 99 2.71 -20.18 7.07
N LYS A 100 2.52 -20.70 8.29
CA LYS A 100 1.54 -21.77 8.54
C LYS A 100 0.12 -21.33 8.23
N ASP A 101 -0.20 -20.04 8.44
CA ASP A 101 -1.52 -19.46 8.22
C ASP A 101 -1.80 -19.22 6.73
N ASN A 102 -0.75 -19.28 5.90
CA ASN A 102 -0.81 -19.17 4.44
C ASN A 102 -0.36 -20.47 3.75
N ASN A 103 -0.74 -21.63 4.29
CA ASN A 103 -0.41 -22.95 3.74
C ASN A 103 1.08 -23.17 3.47
N TYR A 104 1.95 -22.65 4.34
CA TYR A 104 3.42 -22.72 4.25
C TYR A 104 4.01 -22.06 3.00
N ILE A 105 3.25 -21.17 2.34
CA ILE A 105 3.80 -20.32 1.29
C ILE A 105 4.71 -19.27 1.93
N THR A 106 5.84 -19.02 1.29
CA THR A 106 6.78 -17.97 1.71
C THR A 106 6.08 -16.61 1.71
N SER A 107 6.06 -15.98 2.86
CA SER A 107 5.39 -14.71 3.13
C SER A 107 6.35 -13.78 3.86
N ASP A 108 6.17 -12.48 3.68
CA ASP A 108 6.92 -11.48 4.45
C ASP A 108 6.36 -11.41 5.87
N TYR A 109 7.22 -11.29 6.87
CA TYR A 109 6.79 -10.88 8.20
C TYR A 109 6.83 -9.35 8.34
N PRO A 110 6.04 -8.77 9.27
CA PRO A 110 6.07 -7.32 9.50
C PRO A 110 7.48 -6.81 9.78
N LYS A 111 7.90 -5.77 9.07
CA LYS A 111 9.21 -5.12 9.26
C LYS A 111 9.33 -4.60 10.70
N ILE A 112 10.42 -4.93 11.36
CA ILE A 112 10.77 -4.41 12.68
C ILE A 112 11.78 -3.28 12.51
N SER A 113 11.45 -2.11 13.03
CA SER A 113 12.31 -0.92 12.99
C SER A 113 12.26 -0.19 14.34
N ASP A 114 13.29 0.59 14.63
CA ASP A 114 13.38 1.41 15.84
C ASP A 114 13.61 2.89 15.46
N ALA A 115 12.69 3.75 15.91
CA ALA A 115 12.73 5.18 15.60
C ALA A 115 13.95 5.89 16.20
N THR A 116 14.45 5.41 17.34
CA THR A 116 15.64 5.96 17.99
C THR A 116 16.87 5.68 17.15
N TYR A 117 17.00 4.44 16.67
CA TYR A 117 18.12 4.07 15.80
C TYR A 117 18.06 4.78 14.45
N LEU A 118 16.87 4.90 13.87
CA LEU A 118 16.69 5.69 12.64
C LEU A 118 17.14 7.14 12.82
N SER A 119 16.77 7.77 13.94
CA SER A 119 17.20 9.14 14.27
C SER A 119 18.71 9.25 14.48
N GLN A 120 19.34 8.25 15.12
CA GLN A 120 20.80 8.19 15.30
C GLN A 120 21.54 8.03 13.97
N ASP A 121 20.91 7.41 12.99
CA ASP A 121 21.44 7.20 11.65
C ASP A 121 21.03 8.32 10.67
N ASN A 122 20.79 9.54 11.16
CA ASN A 122 20.39 10.72 10.39
C ASN A 122 19.10 10.54 9.56
N ASN A 123 18.17 9.72 10.02
CA ASN A 123 16.95 9.31 9.33
C ASN A 123 17.20 8.56 8.01
N GLU A 124 18.37 7.96 7.86
CA GLU A 124 18.68 7.07 6.74
C GLU A 124 18.30 5.64 7.11
N GLU A 125 17.34 5.05 6.37
CA GLU A 125 16.89 3.69 6.65
C GLU A 125 17.90 2.68 6.08
N SER A 126 18.45 1.83 6.96
CA SER A 126 19.28 0.68 6.60
C SER A 126 18.58 -0.58 7.04
N VAL A 127 18.25 -1.45 6.08
CA VAL A 127 17.43 -2.65 6.31
C VAL A 127 18.29 -3.90 6.14
N LEU A 128 18.27 -4.77 7.17
CA LEU A 128 18.81 -6.12 7.10
C LEU A 128 17.72 -7.08 6.60
N ASP A 129 18.02 -7.88 5.57
CA ASP A 129 17.18 -8.99 5.14
C ASP A 129 17.51 -10.25 5.93
N LEU A 130 16.51 -10.80 6.65
CA LEU A 130 16.64 -11.98 7.51
C LEU A 130 15.64 -13.06 7.08
N PRO A 131 15.99 -13.94 6.13
CA PRO A 131 15.14 -15.06 5.74
C PRO A 131 15.14 -16.15 6.83
N LEU A 132 13.94 -16.58 7.23
CA LEU A 132 13.73 -17.54 8.32
C LEU A 132 13.08 -18.83 7.78
N ASN A 133 13.83 -19.63 7.05
CA ASN A 133 13.33 -20.78 6.30
C ASN A 133 12.68 -21.90 7.13
N TYR A 134 12.96 -21.95 8.43
CA TYR A 134 12.46 -22.98 9.34
C TYR A 134 11.57 -22.44 10.46
N THR A 135 11.16 -21.16 10.38
CA THR A 135 10.23 -20.53 11.32
C THR A 135 8.88 -20.36 10.65
N THR A 136 7.81 -20.87 11.25
CA THR A 136 6.47 -20.88 10.63
C THR A 136 5.46 -19.95 11.31
N SER A 137 5.83 -19.35 12.45
CA SER A 137 5.03 -18.35 13.15
C SER A 137 5.48 -16.93 12.81
N THR A 138 4.53 -16.05 12.52
CA THR A 138 4.82 -14.61 12.29
C THR A 138 5.37 -13.94 13.55
N TYR A 139 4.88 -14.33 14.73
CA TYR A 139 5.32 -13.73 16.00
C TYR A 139 6.73 -14.19 16.37
N THR A 140 7.07 -15.47 16.15
CA THR A 140 8.44 -15.94 16.30
C THR A 140 9.37 -15.24 15.32
N ALA A 141 8.97 -15.03 14.06
CA ALA A 141 9.77 -14.31 13.07
C ALA A 141 10.04 -12.86 13.48
N GLN A 142 9.02 -12.13 13.95
CA GLN A 142 9.17 -10.78 14.47
C GLN A 142 10.05 -10.71 15.70
N ARG A 143 9.94 -11.67 16.61
CA ARG A 143 10.78 -11.78 17.81
C ARG A 143 12.25 -11.99 17.46
N LEU A 144 12.53 -12.87 16.50
CA LEU A 144 13.87 -13.08 15.96
C LEU A 144 14.43 -11.83 15.27
N ALA A 145 13.60 -11.15 14.49
CA ALA A 145 13.97 -9.89 13.85
C ALA A 145 14.27 -8.77 14.87
N LYS A 146 13.45 -8.63 15.92
CA LYS A 146 13.68 -7.67 17.00
C LYS A 146 14.99 -7.97 17.74
N LEU A 147 15.21 -9.24 18.11
CA LEU A 147 16.44 -9.66 18.78
C LEU A 147 17.67 -9.38 17.90
N THR A 148 17.58 -9.69 16.60
CA THR A 148 18.66 -9.42 15.65
C THR A 148 18.95 -7.92 15.56
N LEU A 149 17.91 -7.07 15.47
CA LEU A 149 18.05 -5.62 15.46
C LEU A 149 18.77 -5.11 16.72
N LEU A 150 18.29 -5.50 17.89
CA LEU A 150 18.81 -4.99 19.16
C LEU A 150 20.25 -5.50 19.43
N ARG A 151 20.55 -6.75 19.08
CA ARG A 151 21.92 -7.30 19.20
C ARG A 151 22.88 -6.66 18.18
N GLY A 152 22.41 -6.35 16.98
CA GLY A 152 23.20 -5.66 15.97
C GLY A 152 23.58 -4.24 16.35
N ARG A 153 22.79 -3.60 17.23
CA ARG A 153 23.08 -2.25 17.79
C ARG A 153 23.94 -2.29 19.04
N GLN A 154 24.15 -3.45 19.66
CA GLN A 154 25.12 -3.66 20.74
C GLN A 154 26.49 -3.91 20.13
N GLN A 155 27.18 -2.83 19.76
CA GLN A 155 28.35 -2.88 18.86
C GLN A 155 29.68 -3.10 19.58
N MET A 156 29.72 -2.93 20.90
CA MET A 156 30.97 -2.99 21.63
C MET A 156 31.49 -4.44 21.70
N THR A 157 32.69 -4.63 21.21
CA THR A 157 33.44 -5.89 21.32
C THR A 157 34.68 -5.68 22.16
N PHE A 158 34.96 -6.64 23.01
CA PHE A 158 35.98 -6.55 24.02
C PHE A 158 36.79 -7.87 24.02
N SER A 159 38.12 -7.79 23.88
CA SER A 159 39.00 -8.95 23.89
C SER A 159 40.10 -8.76 24.91
N ALA A 160 40.33 -9.80 25.72
CA ALA A 160 41.40 -9.82 26.69
C ALA A 160 41.81 -11.26 27.11
N ASP A 161 42.96 -11.39 27.74
CA ASP A 161 43.38 -12.58 28.44
C ASP A 161 42.99 -12.49 29.92
N PHE A 162 42.24 -13.49 30.38
CA PHE A 162 41.78 -13.62 31.77
C PHE A 162 42.58 -14.70 32.51
N GLY A 163 42.50 -14.67 33.81
CA GLY A 163 43.09 -15.73 34.63
C GLY A 163 42.36 -17.08 34.50
N THR A 164 42.85 -18.08 35.22
CA THR A 164 42.31 -19.45 35.20
C THR A 164 40.89 -19.55 35.74
N GLU A 165 40.43 -18.57 36.51
CA GLU A 165 39.06 -18.43 37.00
C GLU A 165 38.05 -18.31 35.87
N ALA A 166 38.46 -17.90 34.66
CA ALA A 166 37.63 -17.87 33.47
C ALA A 166 37.41 -19.26 32.82
N MET A 167 38.00 -20.31 33.35
CA MET A 167 37.73 -21.68 32.88
C MET A 167 36.31 -22.19 33.20
N GLU A 168 35.61 -21.52 34.12
CA GLU A 168 34.22 -21.84 34.47
C GLU A 168 33.22 -21.32 33.43
N VAL A 169 33.65 -20.46 32.50
CA VAL A 169 32.78 -19.77 31.53
C VAL A 169 32.85 -20.50 30.19
N GLU A 170 31.72 -20.58 29.52
CA GLU A 170 31.58 -21.17 28.19
C GLU A 170 31.14 -20.13 27.14
N VAL A 171 31.33 -20.48 25.87
CA VAL A 171 30.81 -19.66 24.77
C VAL A 171 29.29 -19.54 24.89
N GLY A 172 28.78 -18.29 24.70
CA GLY A 172 27.35 -17.93 24.83
C GLY A 172 26.91 -17.71 26.28
N ASP A 173 27.80 -17.79 27.28
CA ASP A 173 27.50 -17.32 28.64
C ASP A 173 27.50 -15.79 28.69
N ILE A 174 26.70 -15.24 29.61
CA ILE A 174 26.73 -13.81 29.94
C ILE A 174 27.66 -13.65 31.16
N VAL A 175 28.58 -12.69 31.06
CA VAL A 175 29.48 -12.29 32.13
C VAL A 175 29.30 -10.80 32.43
N GLN A 176 29.65 -10.39 33.65
CA GLN A 176 29.73 -8.99 34.03
C GLN A 176 31.18 -8.54 34.11
N ILE A 177 31.45 -7.34 33.62
CA ILE A 177 32.73 -6.69 33.71
C ILE A 177 32.61 -5.42 34.54
N THR A 178 33.40 -5.30 35.57
CA THR A 178 33.63 -4.05 36.32
C THR A 178 35.06 -3.62 36.09
N HIS A 179 35.26 -2.44 35.50
CA HIS A 179 36.58 -1.92 35.16
C HIS A 179 36.61 -0.40 35.25
N ASP A 180 37.39 0.13 36.17
CA ASP A 180 37.41 1.56 36.51
C ASP A 180 37.82 2.43 35.33
N ARG A 181 38.89 2.08 34.61
CA ARG A 181 39.42 2.85 33.48
C ARG A 181 38.41 3.07 32.36
N TYR A 182 37.54 2.08 32.12
CA TYR A 182 36.52 2.14 31.06
C TYR A 182 35.13 2.52 31.60
N SER A 183 35.06 2.84 32.91
CA SER A 183 33.80 3.17 33.60
C SER A 183 32.74 2.06 33.44
N PHE A 184 33.16 0.82 33.41
CA PHE A 184 32.23 -0.34 33.41
C PHE A 184 31.83 -0.65 34.87
N SER A 185 30.55 -0.57 35.13
CA SER A 185 29.96 -0.96 36.42
C SER A 185 29.02 -2.15 36.18
N SER A 186 29.52 -3.36 36.43
CA SER A 186 28.77 -4.60 36.16
C SER A 186 28.18 -4.66 34.76
N LYS A 187 28.90 -4.16 33.77
CA LYS A 187 28.47 -4.15 32.37
C LYS A 187 28.42 -5.57 31.84
N GLN A 188 27.34 -5.92 31.17
CA GLN A 188 27.09 -7.28 30.69
C GLN A 188 27.67 -7.51 29.30
N PHE A 189 28.29 -8.66 29.12
CA PHE A 189 28.85 -9.13 27.87
C PHE A 189 28.52 -10.61 27.64
N GLU A 190 28.26 -11.00 26.41
CA GLU A 190 28.13 -12.37 25.95
C GLU A 190 29.49 -12.88 25.46
N VAL A 191 29.89 -14.05 25.86
CA VAL A 191 31.13 -14.68 25.41
C VAL A 191 30.96 -15.22 23.99
N ILE A 192 31.68 -14.64 23.03
CA ILE A 192 31.60 -15.04 21.60
C ILE A 192 32.67 -16.14 21.33
N SER A 193 33.85 -15.96 21.87
CA SER A 193 34.92 -16.94 21.72
C SER A 193 35.64 -17.18 23.04
N TRP A 194 36.08 -18.39 23.22
CA TRP A 194 36.83 -18.83 24.39
C TRP A 194 37.97 -19.73 23.93
N GLN A 195 39.18 -19.42 24.34
CA GLN A 195 40.35 -20.22 23.99
C GLN A 195 41.37 -20.24 25.15
N MET A 196 41.85 -21.44 25.49
CA MET A 196 42.99 -21.60 26.38
C MET A 196 44.27 -21.19 25.65
N ALA A 197 45.05 -20.33 26.25
CA ALA A 197 46.29 -19.79 25.68
C ALA A 197 47.42 -19.76 26.75
N VAL A 198 48.63 -19.64 26.29
CA VAL A 198 49.78 -19.37 27.15
C VAL A 198 50.27 -17.96 26.86
N ASN A 199 50.28 -17.12 27.89
CA ASN A 199 50.84 -15.80 27.85
C ASN A 199 52.26 -15.84 28.46
N GLU A 200 53.24 -15.23 27.80
CA GLU A 200 54.66 -15.28 28.26
C GLU A 200 54.88 -14.68 29.66
N GLN A 201 54.04 -13.74 30.06
CA GLN A 201 54.16 -13.02 31.33
C GLN A 201 53.26 -13.60 32.44
N ALA A 202 52.08 -14.07 32.08
CA ALA A 202 51.03 -14.51 33.00
C ALA A 202 50.88 -16.03 33.09
N GLY A 203 51.58 -16.81 32.24
CA GLY A 203 51.44 -18.26 32.17
C GLY A 203 50.17 -18.72 31.46
N LEU A 204 49.45 -19.67 32.02
CA LEU A 204 48.20 -20.18 31.47
C LEU A 204 47.10 -19.16 31.64
N VAL A 205 46.43 -18.77 30.55
CA VAL A 205 45.35 -17.79 30.49
C VAL A 205 44.18 -18.30 29.66
N VAL A 206 43.05 -17.71 29.87
CA VAL A 206 41.86 -17.87 29.01
C VAL A 206 41.68 -16.62 28.20
N ARG A 207 41.85 -16.73 26.90
CA ARG A 207 41.57 -15.64 25.97
C ARG A 207 40.11 -15.67 25.59
N MET A 208 39.40 -14.55 25.83
CA MET A 208 38.00 -14.42 25.50
C MET A 208 37.76 -13.20 24.62
N THR A 209 36.84 -13.35 23.67
CA THR A 209 36.20 -12.21 22.97
C THR A 209 34.76 -12.14 23.44
N LEU A 210 34.38 -10.97 23.89
CA LEU A 210 33.10 -10.66 24.51
C LEU A 210 32.38 -9.60 23.67
N ARG A 211 31.06 -9.76 23.53
CA ARG A 211 30.21 -8.76 22.88
C ARG A 211 29.24 -8.20 23.89
N GLU A 212 29.05 -6.88 23.86
CA GLU A 212 28.07 -6.20 24.69
C GLU A 212 26.70 -6.87 24.57
N THR A 213 26.03 -7.02 25.70
CA THR A 213 24.67 -7.55 25.76
C THR A 213 23.87 -6.87 26.87
N SER A 214 22.57 -7.00 26.85
CA SER A 214 21.68 -6.51 27.91
C SER A 214 20.41 -7.36 27.97
N GLN A 215 19.81 -7.47 29.14
CA GLN A 215 18.53 -8.17 29.32
C GLN A 215 17.43 -7.58 28.42
N SER A 216 17.44 -6.27 28.22
CA SER A 216 16.43 -5.57 27.39
C SER A 216 16.45 -5.99 25.91
N ALA A 217 17.59 -6.47 25.40
CA ALA A 217 17.69 -6.94 24.02
C ALA A 217 16.86 -8.22 23.77
N PHE A 218 16.63 -9.01 24.81
CA PHE A 218 15.87 -10.26 24.74
C PHE A 218 14.41 -10.10 25.18
N ALA A 219 14.01 -8.89 25.58
CA ALA A 219 12.65 -8.62 26.04
C ALA A 219 11.67 -8.61 24.85
N TRP A 220 10.53 -9.25 25.07
CA TRP A 220 9.40 -9.26 24.14
C TRP A 220 8.12 -8.92 24.89
N ASN A 221 7.34 -7.99 24.33
CA ASN A 221 6.06 -7.58 24.89
C ASN A 221 4.97 -7.75 23.82
N THR A 222 3.73 -7.87 24.21
CA THR A 222 2.57 -7.97 23.31
C THR A 222 2.45 -6.76 22.39
N SER A 223 2.90 -5.58 22.83
CA SER A 223 2.95 -4.36 22.01
C SER A 223 3.98 -4.40 20.87
N ASP A 224 4.93 -5.32 20.91
CA ASP A 224 5.92 -5.51 19.84
C ASP A 224 5.34 -6.35 18.69
N ALA A 225 4.28 -7.10 18.98
CA ALA A 225 3.65 -8.00 18.02
C ALA A 225 2.75 -7.23 17.05
N THR A 226 2.96 -7.44 15.77
CA THR A 226 2.04 -6.99 14.72
C THR A 226 1.40 -8.22 14.08
N ALA A 227 0.08 -8.26 14.01
CA ALA A 227 -0.62 -9.33 13.33
C ALA A 227 -0.16 -9.36 11.85
N ALA A 228 0.21 -10.54 11.37
CA ALA A 228 0.49 -10.70 9.96
C ALA A 228 -0.79 -10.45 9.18
N THR A 229 -0.70 -9.64 8.14
CA THR A 229 -1.78 -9.54 7.16
C THR A 229 -1.83 -10.88 6.43
N VAL A 230 -2.64 -11.81 6.92
CA VAL A 230 -2.94 -13.02 6.17
C VAL A 230 -3.65 -12.52 4.92
N ARG A 231 -2.96 -12.53 3.79
CA ARG A 231 -3.69 -12.53 2.52
C ARG A 231 -4.48 -13.82 2.54
N ALA A 232 -5.75 -13.70 2.88
CA ALA A 232 -6.67 -14.80 2.63
C ALA A 232 -6.59 -15.07 1.13
N THR A 233 -5.77 -16.03 0.75
CA THR A 233 -5.86 -16.66 -0.55
C THR A 233 -7.10 -17.54 -0.48
N ILE A 234 -8.26 -16.89 -0.42
CA ILE A 234 -9.47 -17.53 -0.81
C ILE A 234 -9.20 -17.84 -2.27
N VAL A 235 -8.95 -19.11 -2.60
CA VAL A 235 -9.09 -19.56 -3.98
C VAL A 235 -10.56 -19.36 -4.26
N PRO A 236 -10.95 -18.33 -5.04
CA PRO A 236 -12.35 -18.05 -5.25
C PRO A 236 -12.98 -19.31 -5.86
N GLY A 237 -14.08 -19.77 -5.29
CA GLY A 237 -14.85 -20.85 -5.90
C GLY A 237 -15.28 -20.45 -7.32
N VAL A 238 -15.65 -21.44 -8.14
CA VAL A 238 -16.14 -21.18 -9.51
C VAL A 238 -17.31 -20.19 -9.49
N THR A 239 -18.10 -20.18 -8.42
CA THR A 239 -19.26 -19.30 -8.21
C THR A 239 -18.94 -18.01 -7.48
N ASP A 240 -17.69 -17.81 -7.01
CA ASP A 240 -17.33 -16.58 -6.31
C ASP A 240 -17.33 -15.40 -7.28
N THR A 241 -18.24 -14.48 -7.04
CA THR A 241 -18.37 -13.22 -7.78
C THR A 241 -18.34 -12.06 -6.80
N ALA A 242 -17.56 -11.04 -7.13
CA ALA A 242 -17.53 -9.85 -6.33
C ALA A 242 -18.79 -9.00 -6.62
N THR A 243 -19.37 -8.39 -5.61
CA THR A 243 -20.54 -7.52 -5.75
C THR A 243 -20.12 -6.08 -6.07
N ILE A 244 -20.91 -5.40 -6.92
CA ILE A 244 -20.71 -3.98 -7.19
C ILE A 244 -21.21 -3.18 -5.98
N GLY A 245 -20.40 -2.24 -5.53
CA GLY A 245 -20.77 -1.28 -4.49
C GLY A 245 -21.80 -0.25 -4.98
N GLN A 246 -21.88 0.86 -4.29
CA GLN A 246 -22.82 1.94 -4.65
C GLN A 246 -22.49 2.52 -6.03
N VAL A 247 -23.45 2.51 -6.94
CA VAL A 247 -23.35 3.11 -8.28
C VAL A 247 -23.82 4.56 -8.22
N THR A 248 -22.99 5.48 -8.68
CA THR A 248 -23.33 6.87 -8.85
C THR A 248 -23.71 7.14 -10.31
N ALA A 249 -24.86 7.75 -10.55
CA ALA A 249 -25.30 8.15 -11.87
C ALA A 249 -25.31 9.67 -11.97
N THR A 250 -24.62 10.22 -12.97
CA THR A 250 -24.69 11.63 -13.33
C THR A 250 -25.36 11.75 -14.69
N ASN A 251 -26.27 12.72 -14.81
CA ASN A 251 -27.06 12.93 -16.01
C ASN A 251 -26.80 14.37 -16.49
N THR A 252 -26.02 14.51 -17.53
CA THR A 252 -25.55 15.79 -18.07
C THR A 252 -25.69 15.79 -19.59
N GLY A 253 -25.62 16.96 -20.18
CA GLY A 253 -25.48 17.09 -21.62
C GLY A 253 -24.18 17.81 -21.96
N PHE A 254 -23.74 17.64 -23.18
CA PHE A 254 -22.63 18.35 -23.77
C PHE A 254 -22.93 18.62 -25.24
N VAL A 255 -22.21 19.57 -25.81
CA VAL A 255 -22.34 19.87 -27.24
C VAL A 255 -21.22 19.18 -27.99
N ASP A 256 -21.58 18.45 -29.01
CA ASP A 256 -20.62 17.75 -29.87
C ASP A 256 -19.95 18.75 -30.85
N GLY A 257 -18.89 18.30 -31.53
CA GLY A 257 -18.07 19.11 -32.42
C GLY A 257 -18.82 19.70 -33.63
N ASP A 258 -20.01 19.20 -33.96
CA ASP A 258 -20.91 19.71 -35.00
C ASP A 258 -21.97 20.70 -34.46
N GLY A 259 -21.95 21.01 -33.17
CA GLY A 259 -22.92 21.91 -32.52
C GLY A 259 -24.19 21.21 -32.02
N THR A 260 -24.27 19.88 -32.12
CA THR A 260 -25.44 19.12 -31.64
C THR A 260 -25.36 18.89 -30.14
N PHE A 261 -26.46 19.21 -29.42
CA PHE A 261 -26.56 18.85 -28.00
C PHE A 261 -26.77 17.35 -27.82
N VAL A 262 -25.87 16.74 -27.09
CA VAL A 262 -25.91 15.30 -26.79
C VAL A 262 -26.12 15.09 -25.29
N SER A 263 -27.18 14.41 -24.94
CA SER A 263 -27.44 13.99 -23.56
C SER A 263 -26.52 12.82 -23.18
N ARG A 264 -25.96 12.86 -21.98
CA ARG A 264 -25.07 11.81 -21.46
C ARG A 264 -25.46 11.36 -20.07
N VAL A 265 -25.67 10.09 -19.90
CA VAL A 265 -25.75 9.46 -18.58
C VAL A 265 -24.41 8.75 -18.32
N THR A 266 -23.73 9.18 -17.29
CA THR A 266 -22.47 8.55 -16.82
C THR A 266 -22.78 7.73 -15.58
N LEU A 267 -22.50 6.44 -15.64
CA LEU A 267 -22.53 5.55 -14.50
C LEU A 267 -21.10 5.32 -14.01
N ASN A 268 -20.87 5.48 -12.71
CA ASN A 268 -19.58 5.28 -12.07
C ASN A 268 -19.78 4.49 -10.77
N TRP A 269 -18.87 3.55 -10.51
CA TRP A 269 -18.89 2.70 -9.32
C TRP A 269 -17.46 2.38 -8.86
N PRO A 270 -17.26 1.99 -7.59
CA PRO A 270 -15.95 1.58 -7.11
C PRO A 270 -15.44 0.35 -7.83
N ASP A 271 -14.14 0.30 -8.09
CA ASP A 271 -13.48 -0.89 -8.62
C ASP A 271 -13.71 -2.09 -7.70
N VAL A 272 -14.04 -3.19 -8.32
CA VAL A 272 -14.24 -4.46 -7.63
C VAL A 272 -12.90 -5.17 -7.46
N VAL A 273 -12.58 -5.60 -6.25
CA VAL A 273 -11.36 -6.32 -5.92
C VAL A 273 -11.71 -7.75 -5.48
N GLY A 274 -11.06 -8.74 -6.08
CA GLY A 274 -11.23 -10.16 -5.75
C GLY A 274 -12.25 -10.89 -6.65
N GLY A 275 -12.66 -12.09 -6.24
CA GLY A 275 -13.67 -12.91 -6.95
C GLY A 275 -13.29 -13.35 -8.36
N ASN A 276 -11.98 -13.37 -8.72
CA ASN A 276 -11.52 -13.62 -10.09
C ASN A 276 -12.22 -12.71 -11.11
N PHE A 277 -12.41 -11.43 -10.78
CA PHE A 277 -13.09 -10.47 -11.63
C PHE A 277 -12.53 -10.46 -13.06
N SER A 278 -13.41 -10.43 -14.05
CA SER A 278 -13.10 -10.33 -15.47
C SER A 278 -13.60 -9.01 -16.06
N HIS A 279 -14.90 -8.75 -15.95
CA HIS A 279 -15.54 -7.57 -16.52
C HIS A 279 -16.88 -7.26 -15.83
N TYR A 280 -17.41 -6.08 -16.12
CA TYR A 280 -18.76 -5.68 -15.77
C TYR A 280 -19.69 -5.87 -16.97
N GLU A 281 -20.92 -6.30 -16.70
CA GLU A 281 -22.04 -6.20 -17.63
C GLU A 281 -22.95 -5.06 -17.15
N VAL A 282 -23.14 -4.08 -18.01
CA VAL A 282 -24.02 -2.94 -17.77
C VAL A 282 -25.23 -3.05 -18.69
N ASP A 283 -26.34 -3.38 -18.11
CA ASP A 283 -27.61 -3.52 -18.81
C ASP A 283 -28.39 -2.20 -18.76
N HIS A 284 -28.91 -1.78 -19.90
CA HIS A 284 -29.72 -0.56 -20.01
C HIS A 284 -30.90 -0.77 -20.99
N LYS A 285 -32.02 -0.14 -20.70
CA LYS A 285 -33.20 -0.14 -21.59
C LYS A 285 -34.12 1.05 -21.34
N LEU A 286 -34.87 1.47 -22.33
CA LEU A 286 -35.99 2.37 -22.10
C LEU A 286 -37.02 1.69 -21.16
N SER A 287 -37.71 2.46 -20.34
CA SER A 287 -38.78 1.93 -19.48
C SER A 287 -39.92 1.31 -20.28
N SER A 288 -40.11 1.76 -21.53
CA SER A 288 -41.06 1.15 -22.48
C SER A 288 -40.62 -0.15 -23.08
N ASP A 289 -39.32 -0.47 -23.04
CA ASP A 289 -38.77 -1.65 -23.71
C ASP A 289 -38.88 -2.90 -22.80
N SER A 290 -39.08 -4.05 -23.43
CA SER A 290 -39.07 -5.33 -22.71
C SER A 290 -37.68 -5.94 -22.53
N GLN A 291 -36.73 -5.58 -23.39
CA GLN A 291 -35.41 -6.20 -23.44
C GLN A 291 -34.32 -5.20 -23.04
N TYR A 292 -33.31 -5.68 -22.31
CA TYR A 292 -32.09 -4.93 -22.00
C TYR A 292 -31.09 -5.06 -23.14
N LYS A 293 -30.34 -3.98 -23.37
CA LYS A 293 -29.08 -3.97 -24.12
C LYS A 293 -27.96 -4.08 -23.12
N THR A 294 -26.92 -4.85 -23.42
CA THR A 294 -25.79 -5.09 -22.52
C THR A 294 -24.50 -4.48 -23.08
N ILE A 295 -23.81 -3.75 -22.26
CA ILE A 295 -22.45 -3.25 -22.51
C ILE A 295 -21.50 -4.05 -21.63
N ILE A 296 -20.42 -4.58 -22.21
CA ILE A 296 -19.36 -5.28 -21.52
C ILE A 296 -18.15 -4.33 -21.40
N THR A 297 -17.66 -4.12 -20.18
CA THR A 297 -16.54 -3.23 -19.93
C THR A 297 -15.68 -3.72 -18.76
N PRO A 298 -14.34 -3.63 -18.84
CA PRO A 298 -13.48 -3.87 -17.70
C PRO A 298 -13.38 -2.66 -16.76
N ASN A 299 -13.87 -1.47 -17.20
CA ASN A 299 -13.75 -0.22 -16.46
C ASN A 299 -14.96 0.00 -15.56
N SER A 300 -14.76 0.63 -14.42
CA SER A 300 -15.78 1.02 -13.44
C SER A 300 -16.56 2.28 -13.82
N LEU A 301 -16.54 2.66 -15.09
CA LEU A 301 -17.24 3.81 -15.65
C LEU A 301 -17.80 3.49 -17.03
N VAL A 302 -19.05 3.89 -17.28
CA VAL A 302 -19.68 3.84 -18.60
C VAL A 302 -20.40 5.15 -18.90
N ASN A 303 -20.22 5.64 -20.12
CA ASN A 303 -20.95 6.78 -20.67
C ASN A 303 -21.96 6.30 -21.70
N LEU A 304 -23.21 6.72 -21.56
CA LEU A 304 -24.30 6.39 -22.47
C LEU A 304 -24.89 7.69 -23.05
N SER A 305 -24.88 7.78 -24.37
CA SER A 305 -25.38 8.96 -25.11
C SER A 305 -26.45 8.61 -26.15
N ASP A 306 -26.96 7.38 -26.15
CA ASP A 306 -27.88 6.85 -27.14
C ASP A 306 -29.36 7.25 -26.93
N TYR A 307 -29.63 8.02 -25.88
CA TYR A 307 -30.97 8.37 -25.45
C TYR A 307 -31.28 9.85 -25.65
N LYS A 308 -32.56 10.14 -25.93
CA LYS A 308 -33.06 11.49 -26.16
C LYS A 308 -33.54 12.12 -24.86
N LYS A 309 -33.68 13.42 -24.87
CA LYS A 309 -34.36 14.17 -23.81
C LYS A 309 -35.70 13.52 -23.47
N ASP A 310 -36.00 13.44 -22.17
CA ASP A 310 -37.23 12.89 -21.58
C ASP A 310 -37.36 11.36 -21.70
N ASP A 311 -36.41 10.66 -22.30
CA ASP A 311 -36.37 9.21 -22.24
C ASP A 311 -36.14 8.74 -20.79
N VAL A 312 -36.94 7.77 -20.35
CA VAL A 312 -36.78 7.16 -19.04
C VAL A 312 -36.05 5.82 -19.21
N VAL A 313 -34.85 5.74 -18.70
CA VAL A 313 -33.95 4.57 -18.90
C VAL A 313 -33.67 3.88 -17.58
N ASN A 314 -33.83 2.56 -17.57
CA ASN A 314 -33.51 1.70 -16.45
C ASN A 314 -32.10 1.10 -16.63
N TYR A 315 -31.31 1.09 -15.56
CA TYR A 315 -29.96 0.56 -15.53
C TYR A 315 -29.82 -0.47 -14.42
N ARG A 316 -29.04 -1.53 -14.70
CA ARG A 316 -28.58 -2.50 -13.73
C ARG A 316 -27.22 -3.03 -14.14
N LEU A 317 -26.40 -3.39 -13.17
CA LEU A 317 -25.03 -3.83 -13.40
C LEU A 317 -24.74 -5.10 -12.63
N ARG A 318 -23.85 -5.93 -13.17
CA ARG A 318 -23.30 -7.09 -12.46
C ARG A 318 -21.85 -7.32 -12.84
N THR A 319 -21.15 -8.08 -12.02
CA THR A 319 -19.81 -8.57 -12.32
C THR A 319 -19.85 -9.94 -12.96
N VAL A 320 -18.85 -10.21 -13.77
CA VAL A 320 -18.57 -11.53 -14.34
C VAL A 320 -17.15 -11.94 -13.98
N ASN A 321 -16.97 -13.16 -13.49
CA ASN A 321 -15.64 -13.67 -13.18
C ASN A 321 -14.98 -14.32 -14.42
N THR A 322 -13.69 -14.65 -14.31
CA THR A 322 -12.91 -15.27 -15.39
C THR A 322 -13.42 -16.67 -15.80
N LEU A 323 -14.28 -17.28 -15.01
CA LEU A 323 -14.89 -18.58 -15.26
C LEU A 323 -16.33 -18.47 -15.81
N GLY A 324 -16.83 -17.22 -16.01
CA GLY A 324 -18.15 -16.94 -16.56
C GLY A 324 -19.30 -16.92 -15.54
N ALA A 325 -19.02 -17.06 -14.24
CA ALA A 325 -20.05 -16.89 -13.22
C ALA A 325 -20.38 -15.41 -13.02
N THR A 326 -21.65 -15.09 -12.75
CA THR A 326 -22.15 -13.73 -12.61
C THR A 326 -22.66 -13.45 -11.20
N SER A 327 -22.48 -12.22 -10.73
CA SER A 327 -23.11 -11.74 -9.49
C SER A 327 -24.59 -11.46 -9.69
N ASP A 328 -25.30 -11.22 -8.59
CA ASP A 328 -26.60 -10.58 -8.64
C ASP A 328 -26.48 -9.18 -9.24
N TYR A 329 -27.60 -8.68 -9.81
CA TYR A 329 -27.65 -7.34 -10.36
C TYR A 329 -27.74 -6.28 -9.25
N THR A 330 -26.88 -5.28 -9.34
CA THR A 330 -27.06 -4.00 -8.65
C THR A 330 -27.91 -3.08 -9.52
N THR A 331 -29.08 -2.69 -9.05
CA THR A 331 -30.02 -1.83 -9.80
C THR A 331 -29.77 -0.36 -9.47
N VAL A 332 -29.65 0.47 -10.50
CA VAL A 332 -29.46 1.94 -10.35
C VAL A 332 -30.79 2.66 -10.26
N GLY A 333 -31.86 2.08 -10.80
CA GLY A 333 -33.17 2.68 -10.92
C GLY A 333 -33.40 3.36 -12.28
N ALA A 334 -34.54 4.05 -12.40
CA ALA A 334 -34.92 4.76 -13.60
C ALA A 334 -34.34 6.19 -13.60
N ILE A 335 -33.70 6.58 -14.68
CA ILE A 335 -33.16 7.93 -14.87
C ILE A 335 -33.87 8.57 -16.06
N THR A 336 -34.44 9.74 -15.86
CA THR A 336 -34.97 10.56 -16.96
C THR A 336 -33.84 11.37 -17.58
N VAL A 337 -33.60 11.17 -18.88
CA VAL A 337 -32.49 11.79 -19.60
C VAL A 337 -32.76 13.27 -19.76
N VAL A 338 -31.82 14.09 -19.30
CA VAL A 338 -31.92 15.56 -19.42
C VAL A 338 -31.52 16.01 -20.83
N GLY A 339 -32.24 17.02 -21.35
CA GLY A 339 -31.86 17.70 -22.56
C GLY A 339 -31.54 19.16 -22.28
N ASP A 340 -31.09 19.85 -23.27
CA ASP A 340 -30.99 21.31 -23.17
C ASP A 340 -32.39 21.94 -23.08
N THR A 341 -32.61 22.78 -22.09
CA THR A 341 -33.84 23.52 -21.84
C THR A 341 -33.61 25.04 -21.88
N THR A 342 -32.37 25.45 -22.09
CA THR A 342 -31.97 26.85 -22.15
C THR A 342 -32.12 27.29 -23.60
N ALA A 343 -32.94 28.28 -23.87
CA ALA A 343 -33.02 28.88 -25.21
C ALA A 343 -31.73 29.67 -25.49
N PRO A 344 -31.25 29.71 -26.74
CA PRO A 344 -30.14 30.58 -27.13
C PRO A 344 -30.40 32.04 -26.74
N ALA A 345 -29.34 32.75 -26.46
CA ALA A 345 -29.43 34.18 -26.17
C ALA A 345 -29.98 34.94 -27.39
N VAL A 346 -30.55 36.08 -27.14
CA VAL A 346 -31.08 36.95 -28.23
C VAL A 346 -29.95 37.55 -29.06
N ALA A 347 -30.20 37.76 -30.33
CA ALA A 347 -29.30 38.54 -31.20
C ALA A 347 -29.07 39.94 -30.64
N THR A 348 -27.86 40.46 -30.73
CA THR A 348 -27.44 41.74 -30.16
C THR A 348 -26.93 42.69 -31.25
N SER A 349 -26.71 43.97 -30.90
CA SER A 349 -26.16 45.00 -31.79
C SER A 349 -26.93 45.15 -33.14
N ILE A 350 -28.26 45.02 -33.07
CA ILE A 350 -29.10 45.10 -34.25
C ILE A 350 -29.03 46.49 -34.82
N SER A 351 -28.69 46.61 -36.10
CA SER A 351 -28.66 47.85 -36.84
C SER A 351 -29.39 47.73 -38.20
N ALA A 352 -29.91 48.79 -38.70
CA ALA A 352 -30.59 48.84 -40.01
C ALA A 352 -30.13 50.05 -40.84
N SER A 353 -29.76 49.78 -42.09
CA SER A 353 -29.36 50.83 -43.02
C SER A 353 -30.23 50.80 -44.31
N GLY A 354 -30.73 51.99 -44.73
CA GLY A 354 -31.57 52.11 -45.89
C GLY A 354 -30.77 52.17 -47.18
N GLY A 355 -31.25 51.45 -48.23
CA GLY A 355 -30.75 51.49 -49.60
C GLY A 355 -31.84 51.82 -50.60
N PHE A 356 -31.53 51.72 -51.90
CA PHE A 356 -32.55 51.92 -52.93
C PHE A 356 -33.60 50.82 -52.93
N ARG A 357 -34.78 51.09 -52.40
CA ARG A 357 -35.90 50.15 -52.25
C ARG A 357 -35.49 48.87 -51.44
N SER A 358 -34.58 49.04 -50.53
CA SER A 358 -34.06 47.94 -49.68
C SER A 358 -33.65 48.48 -48.33
N ILE A 359 -33.59 47.57 -47.32
CA ILE A 359 -33.01 47.79 -46.00
C ILE A 359 -32.10 46.63 -45.70
N SER A 360 -30.85 46.94 -45.36
CA SER A 360 -29.92 45.97 -44.81
C SER A 360 -30.03 45.98 -43.30
N ILE A 361 -30.20 44.81 -42.70
CA ILE A 361 -30.27 44.57 -41.26
C ILE A 361 -29.06 43.75 -40.89
N GLU A 362 -28.30 44.20 -39.91
CA GLU A 362 -27.11 43.52 -39.40
C GLU A 362 -27.26 43.36 -37.90
N TRP A 363 -26.73 42.27 -37.38
CA TRP A 363 -26.75 41.93 -35.94
C TRP A 363 -25.54 41.07 -35.59
N THR A 364 -25.37 40.83 -34.30
CA THR A 364 -24.42 39.83 -33.80
C THR A 364 -25.20 38.61 -33.32
N ASN A 365 -24.92 37.44 -33.90
CA ASN A 365 -25.49 36.18 -33.48
C ASN A 365 -25.02 35.81 -32.07
N PRO A 366 -25.87 35.14 -31.27
CA PRO A 366 -25.42 34.57 -30.01
C PRO A 366 -24.33 33.56 -30.23
N SER A 367 -23.44 33.41 -29.23
CA SER A 367 -22.36 32.42 -29.25
C SER A 367 -22.78 31.07 -28.65
N ASP A 368 -24.08 30.92 -28.38
CA ASP A 368 -24.61 29.66 -27.82
C ASP A 368 -24.48 28.56 -28.85
N VAL A 369 -24.03 27.39 -28.36
CA VAL A 369 -23.70 26.23 -29.21
C VAL A 369 -24.95 25.54 -29.80
N ASP A 370 -26.12 25.78 -29.24
CA ASP A 370 -27.43 25.33 -29.72
C ASP A 370 -28.12 26.34 -30.65
N PHE A 371 -27.47 27.48 -30.92
CA PHE A 371 -27.97 28.46 -31.86
C PHE A 371 -28.06 27.87 -33.27
N SER A 372 -29.24 27.90 -33.88
CA SER A 372 -29.50 27.42 -35.23
C SER A 372 -29.66 28.57 -36.25
N HIS A 373 -30.57 29.45 -35.97
CA HIS A 373 -30.90 30.56 -36.85
C HIS A 373 -31.62 31.67 -36.07
N VAL A 374 -31.67 32.88 -36.65
CA VAL A 374 -32.53 33.95 -36.23
C VAL A 374 -33.74 34.04 -37.14
N GLU A 375 -34.85 34.46 -36.57
CA GLU A 375 -36.06 34.79 -37.30
C GLU A 375 -36.17 36.33 -37.44
N ILE A 376 -36.45 36.80 -38.65
CA ILE A 376 -36.56 38.23 -38.95
C ILE A 376 -38.04 38.59 -39.17
N TYR A 377 -38.46 39.49 -38.36
CA TYR A 377 -39.85 40.02 -38.43
C TYR A 377 -39.84 41.46 -38.84
N ARG A 378 -40.93 41.88 -39.60
CA ARG A 378 -41.11 43.21 -40.11
C ARG A 378 -42.51 43.70 -39.85
N SER A 379 -42.68 45.02 -39.56
CA SER A 379 -43.95 45.70 -39.48
C SER A 379 -43.79 47.16 -39.94
N THR A 380 -44.89 47.80 -40.33
CA THR A 380 -44.97 49.26 -40.54
C THR A 380 -45.33 49.98 -39.25
N SER A 381 -45.65 49.29 -38.19
CA SER A 381 -45.91 49.78 -36.85
C SER A 381 -44.80 49.36 -35.89
N ASN A 382 -44.43 50.27 -34.97
CA ASN A 382 -43.46 49.96 -33.95
C ASN A 382 -44.07 49.06 -32.80
N ALA A 383 -44.60 47.90 -33.16
CA ALA A 383 -45.19 46.95 -32.25
C ALA A 383 -44.89 45.56 -32.75
N SER A 384 -44.13 44.81 -31.97
CA SER A 384 -43.73 43.40 -32.30
C SER A 384 -44.96 42.50 -32.47
N SER A 385 -46.04 42.75 -31.75
CA SER A 385 -47.32 42.01 -31.86
C SER A 385 -48.00 42.10 -33.23
N SER A 386 -47.63 43.09 -34.03
CA SER A 386 -48.16 43.31 -35.40
C SER A 386 -47.10 42.91 -36.46
N SER A 387 -45.99 42.36 -36.10
CA SER A 387 -44.94 41.99 -37.04
C SER A 387 -45.24 40.65 -37.71
N THR A 388 -44.77 40.54 -38.94
CA THR A 388 -44.82 39.28 -39.69
C THR A 388 -43.38 38.74 -39.95
N LYS A 389 -43.19 37.46 -39.79
CA LYS A 389 -41.94 36.80 -40.15
C LYS A 389 -41.70 36.92 -41.64
N ILE A 390 -40.57 37.43 -42.03
CA ILE A 390 -40.19 37.61 -43.43
C ILE A 390 -39.03 36.69 -43.88
N ALA A 391 -38.20 36.27 -42.94
CA ALA A 391 -37.09 35.37 -43.22
C ALA A 391 -36.61 34.66 -41.95
N GLU A 392 -35.82 33.62 -42.15
CA GLU A 392 -34.96 32.98 -41.16
C GLU A 392 -33.59 32.76 -41.78
N THR A 393 -32.52 32.93 -40.99
CA THR A 393 -31.16 32.79 -41.48
C THR A 393 -30.16 32.53 -40.33
N ALA A 394 -29.12 31.75 -40.60
CA ALA A 394 -27.99 31.60 -39.71
C ALA A 394 -26.91 32.67 -39.91
N SER A 395 -27.06 33.53 -40.96
CA SER A 395 -26.16 34.67 -41.20
C SER A 395 -26.35 35.73 -40.13
N ASP A 396 -25.45 36.69 -40.09
CA ASP A 396 -25.46 37.87 -39.21
C ASP A 396 -26.00 39.14 -39.91
N TYR A 397 -26.57 38.97 -41.09
CA TYR A 397 -27.19 40.01 -41.86
C TYR A 397 -28.33 39.50 -42.75
N TYR A 398 -29.24 40.42 -43.13
CA TYR A 398 -30.32 40.18 -44.09
C TYR A 398 -30.63 41.42 -44.87
N ILE A 399 -30.93 41.27 -46.16
CA ILE A 399 -31.34 42.36 -47.01
C ILE A 399 -32.82 42.19 -47.40
N ASP A 400 -33.64 43.07 -46.90
CA ASP A 400 -35.08 43.12 -47.25
C ASP A 400 -35.31 43.95 -48.49
N ALA A 401 -35.67 43.31 -49.58
CA ALA A 401 -35.99 43.98 -50.88
C ALA A 401 -36.92 43.07 -51.69
N PRO A 402 -37.73 43.65 -52.63
CA PRO A 402 -37.95 45.13 -52.89
C PRO A 402 -38.94 45.72 -51.92
N LEU A 403 -38.69 46.95 -51.45
CA LEU A 403 -39.56 47.69 -50.54
C LEU A 403 -40.23 48.82 -51.21
N SER A 404 -41.39 49.27 -50.67
CA SER A 404 -42.08 50.49 -51.07
C SER A 404 -41.30 51.72 -50.61
N GLY A 405 -41.12 52.70 -51.49
CA GLY A 405 -40.48 53.95 -51.14
C GLY A 405 -41.35 54.80 -50.16
N ASN A 406 -40.68 55.65 -49.37
CA ASN A 406 -41.30 56.54 -48.39
C ASN A 406 -42.10 55.81 -47.29
N THR A 407 -41.77 54.62 -46.96
CA THR A 407 -42.41 53.84 -45.93
C THR A 407 -41.38 53.51 -44.81
N THR A 408 -41.73 53.72 -43.54
CA THR A 408 -40.97 53.36 -42.40
C THR A 408 -41.27 51.91 -42.04
N PHE A 409 -40.24 51.11 -41.92
CA PHE A 409 -40.33 49.71 -41.45
C PHE A 409 -39.61 49.55 -40.13
N TYR A 410 -40.14 48.69 -39.29
CA TYR A 410 -39.55 48.24 -38.01
C TYR A 410 -39.24 46.77 -38.11
N TYR A 411 -38.09 46.41 -37.57
CA TYR A 411 -37.58 45.03 -37.62
C TYR A 411 -37.26 44.49 -36.22
N TRP A 412 -37.51 43.26 -36.07
CA TRP A 412 -37.12 42.44 -34.89
C TRP A 412 -36.37 41.18 -35.37
N VAL A 413 -35.32 40.84 -34.65
CA VAL A 413 -34.46 39.70 -34.93
C VAL A 413 -34.43 38.84 -33.68
#